data_5dbf50ff0659f2c4d1086d1aff2563b9
#
_entry.id   5dbf50ff0659f2c4d1086d1aff2563b9
#
_cell.length_a   1.000
_cell.length_b   1.000
_cell.length_c   1.000
_cell.angle_alpha   90.00
_cell.angle_beta   90.00
_cell.angle_gamma   90.00
#
_symmetry.space_group_name_H-M   'P 1'
#
loop_
_entity.id
_entity.type
_entity.pdbx_description
1 polymer ?
#
loop_
_entity_poly.entity_id
_entity_poly.type
_entity_poly.pdbx_seq_one_letter_code
_entity_poly.pdbx_strand_id
1 'polypeptide(L)'
;ANASFRPDTEDITPEEEKAIFDRVKNVLLNYISQFQWGVLARNYVLHWKNLEETLCAVSGYIHIPWEDKYRIIETDSRKERCELIEKAIREAIEVTRVGVEAENAQKENNERLYREAALKKQIELLQQELDDMHPENISDVRRFEQKIEASGMGEEARKEADKVLKRMKQEGQDGHEYGMLYDYLEFVTSLSWKPEPAAAIDLKEAE
;
A
#
# COMPACT_ATOMS: atom_id res chain seq x y z
N ALA A 1 -30.60 29.75 -36.03
CA ALA A 1 -29.26 29.26 -36.36
C ALA A 1 -29.37 28.51 -37.66
N ASN A 2 -28.54 28.88 -38.68
CA ASN A 2 -28.47 28.11 -39.93
C ASN A 2 -27.44 27.00 -39.72
N ALA A 3 -27.90 25.75 -39.76
CA ALA A 3 -27.02 24.59 -39.73
C ALA A 3 -26.72 24.20 -41.20
N SER A 4 -25.45 24.08 -41.55
CA SER A 4 -25.01 23.55 -42.83
C SER A 4 -24.38 22.18 -42.62
N PHE A 5 -24.65 21.25 -43.53
CA PHE A 5 -24.03 19.93 -43.52
C PHE A 5 -22.58 20.10 -43.98
N ARG A 6 -21.62 19.53 -43.20
CA ARG A 6 -20.23 19.48 -43.48
C ARG A 6 -19.83 18.05 -43.81
N PRO A 7 -19.62 17.72 -45.12
CA PRO A 7 -19.28 16.37 -45.52
C PRO A 7 -17.83 16.00 -45.10
N ASP A 8 -17.66 14.75 -44.77
CA ASP A 8 -16.31 14.20 -44.59
C ASP A 8 -15.48 14.18 -45.86
N THR A 9 -14.18 14.33 -45.76
CA THR A 9 -13.23 14.11 -46.84
C THR A 9 -12.92 12.62 -46.93
N GLU A 10 -13.32 11.97 -48.02
CA GLU A 10 -13.05 10.55 -48.23
C GLU A 10 -11.61 10.37 -48.80
N ASP A 11 -10.64 10.33 -47.88
CA ASP A 11 -9.21 10.24 -48.14
C ASP A 11 -8.59 8.93 -47.64
N ILE A 12 -9.41 7.92 -47.36
CA ILE A 12 -8.99 6.58 -46.92
C ILE A 12 -9.72 5.52 -47.76
N THR A 13 -9.03 4.43 -48.09
CA THR A 13 -9.66 3.28 -48.75
C THR A 13 -10.41 2.39 -47.72
N PRO A 14 -11.46 1.66 -48.17
CA PRO A 14 -12.19 0.73 -47.26
C PRO A 14 -11.29 -0.36 -46.65
N GLU A 15 -10.24 -0.77 -47.38
CA GLU A 15 -9.25 -1.76 -46.90
C GLU A 15 -8.38 -1.19 -45.79
N GLU A 16 -7.92 0.05 -45.91
CA GLU A 16 -7.12 0.75 -44.91
C GLU A 16 -7.96 1.00 -43.63
N GLU A 17 -9.17 1.49 -43.77
CA GLU A 17 -10.10 1.71 -42.68
C GLU A 17 -10.37 0.40 -41.93
N LYS A 18 -10.63 -0.68 -42.65
CA LYS A 18 -10.81 -2.01 -42.07
C LYS A 18 -9.54 -2.48 -41.34
N ALA A 19 -8.38 -2.24 -41.88
CA ALA A 19 -7.12 -2.61 -41.24
C ALA A 19 -6.92 -1.88 -39.88
N ILE A 20 -7.28 -0.59 -39.80
CA ILE A 20 -7.26 0.19 -38.55
C ILE A 20 -8.26 -0.39 -37.57
N PHE A 21 -9.49 -0.65 -38.03
CA PHE A 21 -10.54 -1.24 -37.20
C PHE A 21 -10.12 -2.60 -36.61
N ASP A 22 -9.56 -3.49 -37.43
CA ASP A 22 -9.08 -4.80 -36.99
C ASP A 22 -7.95 -4.69 -35.96
N ARG A 23 -7.03 -3.71 -36.13
CA ARG A 23 -5.98 -3.44 -35.12
C ARG A 23 -6.56 -2.99 -33.79
N VAL A 24 -7.49 -2.03 -33.79
CA VAL A 24 -8.16 -1.53 -32.59
C VAL A 24 -8.93 -2.67 -31.90
N LYS A 25 -9.66 -3.45 -32.68
CA LYS A 25 -10.41 -4.60 -32.18
C LYS A 25 -9.52 -5.63 -31.49
N ASN A 26 -8.36 -5.94 -32.10
CA ASN A 26 -7.40 -6.85 -31.50
C ASN A 26 -6.80 -6.32 -30.18
N VAL A 27 -6.48 -5.02 -30.12
CA VAL A 27 -5.99 -4.38 -28.90
C VAL A 27 -7.03 -4.47 -27.79
N LEU A 28 -8.31 -4.19 -28.09
CA LEU A 28 -9.41 -4.30 -27.13
C LEU A 28 -9.61 -5.74 -26.67
N LEU A 29 -9.60 -6.71 -27.58
CA LEU A 29 -9.74 -8.14 -27.24
C LEU A 29 -8.62 -8.62 -26.33
N ASN A 30 -7.40 -8.20 -26.59
CA ASN A 30 -6.25 -8.51 -25.73
C ASN A 30 -6.38 -7.86 -24.36
N TYR A 31 -6.83 -6.61 -24.28
CA TYR A 31 -7.05 -5.91 -23.03
C TYR A 31 -8.12 -6.59 -22.18
N ILE A 32 -9.31 -6.83 -22.76
CA ILE A 32 -10.43 -7.44 -22.00
C ILE A 32 -10.14 -8.88 -21.59
N SER A 33 -9.29 -9.63 -22.32
CA SER A 33 -8.94 -11.01 -21.99
C SER A 33 -8.23 -11.16 -20.63
N GLN A 34 -7.67 -10.09 -20.09
CA GLN A 34 -7.00 -10.07 -18.79
C GLN A 34 -8.00 -10.06 -17.61
N PHE A 35 -9.27 -9.82 -17.87
CA PHE A 35 -10.30 -9.71 -16.85
C PHE A 35 -11.24 -10.92 -16.86
N GLN A 36 -11.72 -11.32 -15.67
CA GLN A 36 -12.69 -12.43 -15.56
C GLN A 36 -13.99 -12.18 -16.34
N TRP A 37 -14.44 -10.93 -16.42
CA TRP A 37 -15.60 -10.52 -17.19
C TRP A 37 -15.34 -10.43 -18.69
N GLY A 38 -14.08 -10.52 -19.11
CA GLY A 38 -13.66 -10.40 -20.52
C GLY A 38 -14.31 -11.42 -21.45
N VAL A 39 -14.63 -12.61 -20.94
CA VAL A 39 -15.33 -13.64 -21.72
C VAL A 39 -16.69 -13.14 -22.20
N LEU A 40 -17.44 -12.44 -21.35
CA LEU A 40 -18.74 -11.87 -21.69
C LEU A 40 -18.58 -10.66 -22.64
N ALA A 41 -17.64 -9.77 -22.35
CA ALA A 41 -17.37 -8.59 -23.16
C ALA A 41 -16.88 -8.93 -24.58
N ARG A 42 -16.16 -10.04 -24.73
CA ARG A 42 -15.65 -10.49 -26.03
C ARG A 42 -16.73 -10.57 -27.11
N ASN A 43 -17.90 -11.09 -26.77
CA ASN A 43 -19.01 -11.22 -27.72
C ASN A 43 -19.49 -9.83 -28.21
N TYR A 44 -19.54 -8.84 -27.32
CA TYR A 44 -19.91 -7.46 -27.70
C TYR A 44 -18.88 -6.86 -28.65
N VAL A 45 -17.57 -6.95 -28.32
CA VAL A 45 -16.48 -6.43 -29.16
C VAL A 45 -16.48 -7.09 -30.53
N LEU A 46 -16.79 -8.37 -30.63
CA LEU A 46 -16.83 -9.08 -31.91
C LEU A 46 -17.98 -8.61 -32.81
N HIS A 47 -19.06 -8.06 -32.27
CA HIS A 47 -20.20 -7.60 -33.04
C HIS A 47 -20.10 -6.17 -33.55
N TRP A 48 -19.13 -5.38 -33.09
CA TRP A 48 -18.91 -4.02 -33.60
C TRP A 48 -18.47 -4.02 -35.05
N LYS A 49 -18.95 -3.04 -35.82
CA LYS A 49 -18.84 -3.02 -37.28
C LYS A 49 -17.85 -1.98 -37.79
N ASN A 50 -17.64 -0.91 -37.04
CA ASN A 50 -16.78 0.21 -37.44
C ASN A 50 -16.10 0.87 -36.21
N LEU A 51 -15.19 1.82 -36.48
CA LEU A 51 -14.42 2.51 -35.44
C LEU A 51 -15.27 3.45 -34.58
N GLU A 52 -16.25 4.12 -35.20
CA GLU A 52 -17.12 5.06 -34.50
C GLU A 52 -18.02 4.33 -33.47
N GLU A 53 -18.60 3.19 -33.85
CA GLU A 53 -19.36 2.33 -32.95
C GLU A 53 -18.47 1.84 -31.81
N THR A 54 -17.23 1.45 -32.10
CA THR A 54 -16.24 1.04 -31.12
C THR A 54 -15.91 2.17 -30.14
N LEU A 55 -15.65 3.39 -30.64
CA LEU A 55 -15.35 4.56 -29.83
C LEU A 55 -16.52 4.88 -28.88
N CYS A 56 -17.75 4.90 -29.42
CA CYS A 56 -18.95 5.16 -28.62
C CYS A 56 -19.13 4.12 -27.52
N ALA A 57 -18.98 2.84 -27.82
CA ALA A 57 -19.12 1.76 -26.85
C ALA A 57 -18.02 1.79 -25.78
N VAL A 58 -16.77 1.99 -26.18
CA VAL A 58 -15.61 1.99 -25.29
C VAL A 58 -15.58 3.20 -24.37
N SER A 59 -16.05 4.37 -24.84
CA SER A 59 -16.08 5.62 -24.06
C SER A 59 -16.87 5.54 -22.76
N GLY A 60 -17.75 4.57 -22.60
CA GLY A 60 -18.49 4.31 -21.36
C GLY A 60 -17.68 3.55 -20.31
N TYR A 61 -16.60 2.89 -20.70
CA TYR A 61 -15.81 2.02 -19.82
C TYR A 61 -14.37 2.48 -19.64
N ILE A 62 -13.82 3.17 -20.65
CA ILE A 62 -12.45 3.67 -20.65
C ILE A 62 -12.52 5.20 -20.73
N HIS A 63 -11.78 5.88 -19.88
CA HIS A 63 -11.75 7.34 -19.87
C HIS A 63 -10.94 7.87 -21.05
N ILE A 64 -11.64 8.46 -22.02
CA ILE A 64 -11.04 9.22 -23.12
C ILE A 64 -11.27 10.70 -22.82
N PRO A 65 -10.23 11.56 -22.79
CA PRO A 65 -10.35 13.00 -22.57
C PRO A 65 -11.36 13.65 -23.52
N TRP A 66 -12.06 14.66 -23.06
CA TRP A 66 -13.07 15.35 -23.86
C TRP A 66 -12.44 16.11 -25.02
N GLU A 67 -11.21 16.59 -24.86
CA GLU A 67 -10.41 17.24 -25.88
C GLU A 67 -10.17 16.32 -27.08
N ASP A 68 -9.82 15.07 -26.83
CA ASP A 68 -9.60 14.08 -27.87
C ASP A 68 -10.91 13.71 -28.58
N LYS A 69 -12.01 13.57 -27.82
CA LYS A 69 -13.34 13.35 -28.40
C LYS A 69 -13.75 14.52 -29.30
N TYR A 70 -13.53 15.75 -28.83
CA TYR A 70 -13.83 16.95 -29.59
C TYR A 70 -13.02 17.01 -30.88
N ARG A 71 -11.71 16.76 -30.81
CA ARG A 71 -10.79 16.73 -31.96
C ARG A 71 -11.22 15.68 -33.00
N ILE A 72 -11.61 14.50 -32.56
CA ILE A 72 -12.13 13.43 -33.45
C ILE A 72 -13.38 13.92 -34.20
N ILE A 73 -14.33 14.58 -33.51
CA ILE A 73 -15.56 15.08 -34.11
C ILE A 73 -15.29 16.26 -35.06
N GLU A 74 -14.33 17.13 -34.75
CA GLU A 74 -14.00 18.31 -35.56
C GLU A 74 -13.21 17.97 -36.84
N THR A 75 -12.55 16.81 -36.89
CA THR A 75 -11.71 16.39 -38.00
C THR A 75 -12.54 15.94 -39.18
N ASP A 76 -12.36 16.62 -40.36
CA ASP A 76 -13.09 16.29 -41.59
C ASP A 76 -12.45 15.14 -42.38
N SER A 77 -11.13 14.94 -42.27
CA SER A 77 -10.41 13.84 -42.87
C SER A 77 -10.81 12.52 -42.21
N ARG A 78 -11.38 11.61 -43.01
CA ARG A 78 -11.79 10.30 -42.53
C ARG A 78 -10.57 9.47 -42.08
N LYS A 79 -9.47 9.59 -42.81
CA LYS A 79 -8.20 8.94 -42.48
C LYS A 79 -7.67 9.43 -41.14
N GLU A 80 -7.52 10.75 -40.98
CA GLU A 80 -7.03 11.33 -39.72
C GLU A 80 -7.94 11.01 -38.57
N ARG A 81 -9.26 11.02 -38.78
CA ARG A 81 -10.24 10.62 -37.73
C ARG A 81 -10.04 9.17 -37.28
N CYS A 82 -9.86 8.23 -38.20
CA CYS A 82 -9.57 6.84 -37.89
C CYS A 82 -8.28 6.67 -37.09
N GLU A 83 -7.23 7.39 -37.45
CA GLU A 83 -5.92 7.39 -36.76
C GLU A 83 -6.06 7.99 -35.34
N LEU A 84 -6.84 9.09 -35.19
CA LEU A 84 -7.12 9.70 -33.88
C LEU A 84 -7.91 8.76 -32.97
N ILE A 85 -8.91 8.04 -33.51
CA ILE A 85 -9.68 7.05 -32.75
C ILE A 85 -8.76 5.90 -32.29
N GLU A 86 -7.93 5.36 -33.18
CA GLU A 86 -6.96 4.31 -32.84
C GLU A 86 -6.03 4.78 -31.72
N LYS A 87 -5.47 5.98 -31.86
CA LYS A 87 -4.59 6.58 -30.88
C LYS A 87 -5.27 6.77 -29.52
N ALA A 88 -6.43 7.41 -29.50
CA ALA A 88 -7.18 7.69 -28.28
C ALA A 88 -7.53 6.41 -27.50
N ILE A 89 -7.97 5.36 -28.20
CA ILE A 89 -8.30 4.08 -27.57
C ILE A 89 -7.05 3.41 -27.01
N ARG A 90 -5.92 3.41 -27.74
CA ARG A 90 -4.67 2.82 -27.27
C ARG A 90 -4.13 3.54 -26.03
N GLU A 91 -4.10 4.86 -26.06
CA GLU A 91 -3.63 5.68 -24.92
C GLU A 91 -4.52 5.48 -23.69
N ALA A 92 -5.84 5.47 -23.88
CA ALA A 92 -6.77 5.25 -22.80
C ALA A 92 -6.66 3.85 -22.17
N ILE A 93 -6.43 2.81 -22.97
CA ILE A 93 -6.16 1.46 -22.48
C ILE A 93 -4.86 1.44 -21.67
N GLU A 94 -3.80 2.07 -22.17
CA GLU A 94 -2.50 2.08 -21.49
C GLU A 94 -2.56 2.81 -20.14
N VAL A 95 -3.22 3.97 -20.09
CA VAL A 95 -3.45 4.71 -18.84
C VAL A 95 -4.25 3.86 -17.84
N THR A 96 -5.31 3.19 -18.32
CA THR A 96 -6.12 2.32 -17.45
C THR A 96 -5.32 1.13 -16.94
N ARG A 97 -4.49 0.51 -17.79
CA ARG A 97 -3.62 -0.62 -17.41
C ARG A 97 -2.63 -0.21 -16.31
N VAL A 98 -1.96 0.92 -16.50
CA VAL A 98 -1.01 1.45 -15.49
C VAL A 98 -1.73 1.76 -14.19
N GLY A 99 -2.93 2.33 -14.24
CA GLY A 99 -3.76 2.61 -13.07
C GLY A 99 -4.10 1.33 -12.28
N VAL A 100 -4.56 0.30 -12.99
CA VAL A 100 -4.90 -1.01 -12.37
C VAL A 100 -3.66 -1.69 -11.78
N GLU A 101 -2.51 -1.64 -12.47
CA GLU A 101 -1.25 -2.19 -11.95
C GLU A 101 -0.81 -1.48 -10.66
N ALA A 102 -0.91 -0.14 -10.63
CA ALA A 102 -0.58 0.66 -9.44
C ALA A 102 -1.53 0.35 -8.27
N GLU A 103 -2.83 0.23 -8.53
CA GLU A 103 -3.82 -0.14 -7.50
C GLU A 103 -3.57 -1.53 -6.93
N ASN A 104 -3.28 -2.51 -7.79
CA ASN A 104 -2.96 -3.87 -7.36
C ASN A 104 -1.68 -3.91 -6.52
N ALA A 105 -0.62 -3.21 -6.93
CA ALA A 105 0.62 -3.11 -6.15
C ALA A 105 0.39 -2.46 -4.78
N GLN A 106 -0.43 -1.42 -4.71
CA GLN A 106 -0.82 -0.78 -3.46
C GLN A 106 -1.60 -1.73 -2.55
N LYS A 107 -2.54 -2.48 -3.11
CA LYS A 107 -3.35 -3.47 -2.38
C LYS A 107 -2.49 -4.59 -1.82
N GLU A 108 -1.60 -5.15 -2.62
CA GLU A 108 -0.65 -6.19 -2.22
C GLU A 108 0.27 -5.73 -1.08
N ASN A 109 0.78 -4.49 -1.18
CA ASN A 109 1.59 -3.91 -0.12
C ASN A 109 0.81 -3.72 1.18
N ASN A 110 -0.42 -3.24 1.10
CA ASN A 110 -1.29 -3.07 2.27
C ASN A 110 -1.61 -4.43 2.90
N GLU A 111 -1.97 -5.46 2.11
CA GLU A 111 -2.24 -6.81 2.61
C GLU A 111 -1.01 -7.39 3.33
N ARG A 112 0.19 -7.16 2.80
CA ARG A 112 1.44 -7.58 3.45
C ARG A 112 1.63 -6.89 4.80
N LEU A 113 1.40 -5.58 4.88
CA LEU A 113 1.52 -4.82 6.13
C LEU A 113 0.50 -5.28 7.18
N TYR A 114 -0.76 -5.49 6.77
CA TYR A 114 -1.79 -6.02 7.67
C TYR A 114 -1.46 -7.43 8.18
N ARG A 115 -0.96 -8.29 7.30
CA ARG A 115 -0.54 -9.64 7.67
C ARG A 115 0.63 -9.62 8.64
N GLU A 116 1.62 -8.76 8.41
CA GLU A 116 2.76 -8.59 9.31
C GLU A 116 2.31 -8.10 10.71
N ALA A 117 1.43 -7.10 10.76
CA ALA A 117 0.88 -6.60 12.02
C ALA A 117 0.08 -7.67 12.77
N ALA A 118 -0.73 -8.44 12.06
CA ALA A 118 -1.50 -9.55 12.65
C ALA A 118 -0.59 -10.64 13.22
N LEU A 119 0.48 -11.01 12.48
CA LEU A 119 1.46 -11.99 12.95
C LEU A 119 2.21 -11.50 14.20
N LYS A 120 2.64 -10.24 14.23
CA LYS A 120 3.27 -9.64 15.42
C LYS A 120 2.35 -9.71 16.63
N LYS A 121 1.07 -9.36 16.45
CA LYS A 121 0.09 -9.43 17.52
C LYS A 121 -0.16 -10.86 18.00
N GLN A 122 -0.19 -11.82 17.08
CA GLN A 122 -0.34 -13.23 17.44
C GLN A 122 0.87 -13.76 18.23
N ILE A 123 2.09 -13.38 17.82
CA ILE A 123 3.32 -13.74 18.55
C ILE A 123 3.28 -13.16 19.96
N GLU A 124 2.89 -11.89 20.12
CA GLU A 124 2.77 -11.25 21.44
C GLU A 124 1.79 -12.00 22.36
N LEU A 125 0.61 -12.37 21.83
CA LEU A 125 -0.39 -13.12 22.58
C LEU A 125 0.10 -14.52 22.96
N LEU A 126 0.75 -15.24 22.04
CA LEU A 126 1.30 -16.57 22.33
C LEU A 126 2.44 -16.52 23.35
N GLN A 127 3.28 -15.48 23.30
CA GLN A 127 4.32 -15.26 24.30
C GLN A 127 3.71 -14.99 25.66
N GLN A 128 2.64 -14.18 25.71
CA GLN A 128 1.91 -13.91 26.96
C GLN A 128 1.30 -15.20 27.55
N GLU A 129 0.66 -16.01 26.72
CA GLU A 129 0.08 -17.29 27.15
C GLU A 129 1.16 -18.25 27.67
N LEU A 130 2.32 -18.30 27.00
CA LEU A 130 3.44 -19.13 27.41
C LEU A 130 4.01 -18.68 28.78
N ASP A 131 4.15 -17.37 28.99
CA ASP A 131 4.62 -16.80 30.25
C ASP A 131 3.61 -17.06 31.39
N ASP A 132 2.31 -17.02 31.09
CA ASP A 132 1.26 -17.33 32.07
C ASP A 132 1.24 -18.83 32.46
N MET A 133 1.60 -19.72 31.53
CA MET A 133 1.74 -21.15 31.79
C MET A 133 3.01 -21.52 32.57
N HIS A 134 4.07 -20.71 32.43
CA HIS A 134 5.38 -20.96 33.06
C HIS A 134 5.92 -19.70 33.75
N PRO A 135 5.29 -19.29 34.87
CA PRO A 135 5.70 -18.07 35.59
C PRO A 135 7.14 -18.13 36.13
N GLU A 136 7.72 -19.35 36.27
CA GLU A 136 9.14 -19.55 36.60
C GLU A 136 10.10 -19.24 35.45
N ASN A 137 9.63 -19.20 34.20
CA ASN A 137 10.43 -19.00 32.99
C ASN A 137 10.14 -17.65 32.32
N ILE A 138 9.63 -16.67 33.07
CA ILE A 138 9.42 -15.32 32.52
C ILE A 138 10.74 -14.83 31.92
N SER A 139 10.70 -14.42 30.65
CA SER A 139 11.89 -13.90 30.00
C SER A 139 12.47 -12.72 30.78
N ASP A 140 13.81 -12.65 30.89
CA ASP A 140 14.49 -11.54 31.60
C ASP A 140 13.99 -10.17 31.13
N VAL A 141 13.73 -10.05 29.84
CA VAL A 141 13.19 -8.83 29.22
C VAL A 141 11.88 -8.40 29.86
N ARG A 142 10.93 -9.34 30.03
CA ARG A 142 9.62 -9.04 30.61
C ARG A 142 9.71 -8.77 32.11
N ARG A 143 10.62 -9.47 32.77
CA ARG A 143 10.92 -9.20 34.19
C ARG A 143 11.42 -7.77 34.37
N PHE A 144 12.30 -7.29 33.49
CA PHE A 144 12.78 -5.93 33.54
C PHE A 144 11.73 -4.91 33.13
N GLU A 145 10.86 -5.20 32.18
CA GLU A 145 9.70 -4.35 31.89
C GLU A 145 8.85 -4.09 33.13
N GLN A 146 8.49 -5.14 33.84
CA GLN A 146 7.70 -5.04 35.08
C GLN A 146 8.45 -4.28 36.19
N LYS A 147 9.77 -4.55 36.35
CA LYS A 147 10.60 -3.85 37.34
C LYS A 147 10.73 -2.36 37.03
N ILE A 148 10.94 -1.97 35.78
CA ILE A 148 11.00 -0.57 35.33
C ILE A 148 9.67 0.14 35.63
N GLU A 149 8.56 -0.51 35.31
CA GLU A 149 7.23 0.05 35.53
C GLU A 149 6.91 0.23 37.02
N ALA A 150 7.32 -0.70 37.86
CA ALA A 150 7.09 -0.69 39.29
C ALA A 150 8.08 0.21 40.08
N SER A 151 9.26 0.54 39.52
CA SER A 151 10.35 1.23 40.22
C SER A 151 10.05 2.66 40.63
N GLY A 152 9.18 3.36 39.91
CA GLY A 152 8.89 4.78 40.16
C GLY A 152 10.01 5.73 39.73
N MET A 153 10.86 5.32 38.79
CA MET A 153 11.94 6.15 38.20
C MET A 153 11.40 7.44 37.62
N GLY A 154 12.23 8.50 37.64
CA GLY A 154 11.99 9.72 36.90
C GLY A 154 12.02 9.50 35.38
N GLU A 155 11.40 10.42 34.60
CA GLU A 155 11.27 10.27 33.16
C GLU A 155 12.59 10.05 32.40
N GLU A 156 13.67 10.72 32.80
CA GLU A 156 14.98 10.57 32.15
C GLU A 156 15.58 9.19 32.39
N ALA A 157 15.56 8.72 33.63
CA ALA A 157 16.04 7.40 34.00
C ALA A 157 15.22 6.30 33.31
N ARG A 158 13.91 6.47 33.23
CA ARG A 158 13.01 5.54 32.52
C ARG A 158 13.33 5.46 31.03
N LYS A 159 13.53 6.59 30.38
CA LYS A 159 13.92 6.62 28.93
C LYS A 159 15.22 5.87 28.67
N GLU A 160 16.23 6.03 29.55
CA GLU A 160 17.50 5.30 29.40
C GLU A 160 17.33 3.79 29.69
N ALA A 161 16.57 3.41 30.71
CA ALA A 161 16.26 2.02 31.00
C ALA A 161 15.52 1.35 29.83
N ASP A 162 14.50 2.01 29.27
CA ASP A 162 13.74 1.52 28.10
C ASP A 162 14.62 1.36 26.87
N LYS A 163 15.58 2.26 26.66
CA LYS A 163 16.56 2.19 25.56
C LYS A 163 17.50 0.99 25.71
N VAL A 164 17.99 0.76 26.93
CA VAL A 164 18.85 -0.39 27.23
C VAL A 164 18.05 -1.69 27.09
N LEU A 165 16.83 -1.73 27.57
CA LEU A 165 15.93 -2.87 27.43
C LEU A 165 15.65 -3.21 25.96
N LYS A 166 15.43 -2.19 25.14
CA LYS A 166 15.25 -2.36 23.69
C LYS A 166 16.51 -2.95 23.03
N ARG A 167 17.70 -2.53 23.46
CA ARG A 167 18.97 -3.07 22.98
C ARG A 167 19.15 -4.52 23.41
N MET A 168 18.80 -4.86 24.65
CA MET A 168 18.81 -6.23 25.18
C MET A 168 17.87 -7.16 24.38
N LYS A 169 16.68 -6.67 24.00
CA LYS A 169 15.75 -7.39 23.11
C LYS A 169 16.35 -7.67 21.73
N GLN A 170 17.11 -6.73 21.18
CA GLN A 170 17.71 -6.86 19.86
C GLN A 170 18.93 -7.81 19.86
N GLU A 171 19.71 -7.78 20.91
CA GLU A 171 20.92 -8.62 21.07
C GLU A 171 20.57 -10.09 21.28
N GLY A 172 19.49 -10.38 22.00
CA GLY A 172 19.10 -11.74 22.37
C GLY A 172 20.03 -12.36 23.42
N GLN A 173 19.61 -13.50 24.01
CA GLN A 173 20.35 -14.13 25.14
C GLN A 173 21.76 -14.62 24.79
N ASP A 174 22.01 -14.93 23.52
CA ASP A 174 23.32 -15.42 23.05
C ASP A 174 24.28 -14.28 22.63
N GLY A 175 23.83 -13.03 22.73
CA GLY A 175 24.61 -11.87 22.32
C GLY A 175 25.73 -11.52 23.29
N HIS A 176 26.85 -11.03 22.77
CA HIS A 176 28.02 -10.68 23.58
C HIS A 176 27.76 -9.59 24.61
N GLU A 177 26.84 -8.67 24.33
CA GLU A 177 26.53 -7.55 25.25
C GLU A 177 25.40 -7.88 26.23
N TYR A 178 24.69 -9.02 26.04
CA TYR A 178 23.52 -9.36 26.83
C TYR A 178 23.77 -9.32 28.34
N GLY A 179 24.83 -9.95 28.82
CA GLY A 179 25.21 -9.96 30.22
C GLY A 179 25.40 -8.55 30.80
N MET A 180 26.08 -7.68 30.06
CA MET A 180 26.32 -6.29 30.48
C MET A 180 25.03 -5.47 30.56
N LEU A 181 24.16 -5.65 29.58
CA LEU A 181 22.83 -4.99 29.53
C LEU A 181 21.94 -5.48 30.65
N TYR A 182 22.00 -6.77 30.94
CA TYR A 182 21.29 -7.41 32.06
C TYR A 182 21.73 -6.83 33.40
N ASP A 183 23.07 -6.83 33.68
CA ASP A 183 23.62 -6.30 34.91
C ASP A 183 23.29 -4.81 35.13
N TYR A 184 23.31 -4.03 34.06
CA TYR A 184 22.91 -2.62 34.10
C TYR A 184 21.42 -2.47 34.46
N LEU A 185 20.52 -3.21 33.83
CA LEU A 185 19.10 -3.15 34.12
C LEU A 185 18.80 -3.66 35.53
N GLU A 186 19.50 -4.70 36.00
CA GLU A 186 19.32 -5.21 37.36
C GLU A 186 19.77 -4.16 38.39
N PHE A 187 20.91 -3.52 38.17
CA PHE A 187 21.41 -2.44 39.03
C PHE A 187 20.41 -1.27 39.06
N VAL A 188 20.02 -0.73 37.91
CA VAL A 188 19.14 0.45 37.82
C VAL A 188 17.77 0.18 38.42
N THR A 189 17.21 -1.02 38.22
CA THR A 189 15.90 -1.38 38.79
C THR A 189 15.97 -1.73 40.27
N SER A 190 17.12 -1.99 40.84
CA SER A 190 17.32 -2.23 42.30
C SER A 190 17.45 -0.93 43.11
N LEU A 191 17.70 0.21 42.46
CA LEU A 191 17.80 1.48 43.13
C LEU A 191 16.46 1.96 43.68
N SER A 192 16.50 2.61 44.87
CA SER A 192 15.32 3.28 45.41
C SER A 192 15.13 4.63 44.73
N TRP A 193 14.15 4.70 43.82
CA TRP A 193 13.80 5.91 43.05
C TRP A 193 12.80 6.82 43.78
N LYS A 194 12.20 6.34 44.87
CA LYS A 194 11.30 7.14 45.68
C LYS A 194 12.13 7.88 46.73
N PRO A 195 11.98 9.21 46.88
CA PRO A 195 12.64 9.92 47.95
C PRO A 195 12.10 9.40 49.28
N GLU A 196 12.97 8.79 50.08
CA GLU A 196 12.66 8.53 51.44
C GLU A 196 12.52 9.85 52.18
N PRO A 197 11.47 10.03 53.00
CA PRO A 197 11.40 11.21 53.85
C PRO A 197 12.68 11.25 54.72
N ALA A 198 13.45 12.34 54.57
CA ALA A 198 14.66 12.53 55.36
C ALA A 198 14.27 12.39 56.84
N ALA A 199 14.82 11.39 57.50
CA ALA A 199 14.68 11.29 58.96
C ALA A 199 15.24 12.58 59.55
N ALA A 200 14.41 13.25 60.37
CA ALA A 200 14.83 14.45 61.06
C ALA A 200 16.08 14.10 61.90
N ILE A 201 17.25 14.65 61.50
CA ILE A 201 18.47 14.45 62.26
C ILE A 201 18.30 15.22 63.57
N ASP A 202 18.14 14.50 64.67
CA ASP A 202 18.13 15.12 65.99
C ASP A 202 19.58 15.48 66.37
N LEU A 203 19.90 16.76 66.22
CA LEU A 203 21.22 17.29 66.53
C LEU A 203 21.61 17.13 68.00
N LYS A 204 20.68 16.72 68.89
CA LYS A 204 20.97 16.47 70.29
C LYS A 204 21.48 15.07 70.63
N GLU A 205 21.37 14.11 69.67
CA GLU A 205 21.96 12.78 69.81
C GLU A 205 23.37 12.70 69.17
N ALA A 206 23.83 13.80 68.57
CA ALA A 206 25.15 13.87 67.92
C ALA A 206 26.23 14.55 68.73
N GLU A 207 25.94 14.99 69.98
CA GLU A 207 26.92 15.39 71.00
C GLU A 207 27.17 14.19 71.95
#